data_f6bd82f3c8e54fc361bc404cda831a35
#
_entry.id   f6bd82f3c8e54fc361bc404cda831a35
#
_cell.length_a   1.000
_cell.length_b   1.000
_cell.length_c   1.000
_cell.angle_alpha   90.00
_cell.angle_beta   90.00
_cell.angle_gamma   90.00
#
_symmetry.space_group_name_H-M   'P 1'
#
loop_
_entity.id
_entity.type
_entity.pdbx_description
1 polymer ?
#
loop_
_entity_poly.entity_id
_entity_poly.type
_entity_poly.pdbx_seq_one_letter_code
_entity_poly.pdbx_strand_id
1 'polypeptide(L)'
;MKRYGKISAAILALVVSVTAAACKNDTHEHEFVKDESASVSATCESGGEIVYKCSVCGETKTETTEKLGHNFGEWAQKTPATCVDAQVPERKCLRDGCAASERKSGEPALEHDYGGWQTVDGKLRRYCRRDGCDDYEEKDAPVLRVFPSSDRVTQFTSAVTGYLTAEDADVADYCGGITDDGIKGYTVRWRNTYDGVSSCKVEYSESEDFADSVFEDVAVGDNECVLYNLKKATTYYLRVVIVADGEEKTSDPISFGVRDLGPRVMKIDGIHNVRDLGGYVTPEGRTVQGIIYRGGALSPESYYPNVGLTDAGKAYMKDTLKIKTDFDLRNAAQNNGLTTSPLTGATLEYYNADGYDTGIANKETYRKIFAALSDENRYPVYLHCTGGADRTGTVSFLLNALLGVSETDLVKDYEYTSFYSCPA
;
A
#
# COMPACT_ATOMS: atom_id res chain seq x y z
N MET A 1 0.98 -33.31 -47.86
CA MET A 1 0.57 -33.49 -49.25
C MET A 1 1.56 -32.76 -50.15
N LYS A 2 2.36 -33.52 -50.92
CA LYS A 2 3.35 -33.04 -51.86
C LYS A 2 2.68 -32.35 -53.04
N ARG A 3 3.06 -31.11 -53.36
CA ARG A 3 2.80 -30.59 -54.72
C ARG A 3 4.11 -30.16 -55.33
N TYR A 4 4.52 -30.93 -56.32
CA TYR A 4 5.62 -30.64 -57.24
C TYR A 4 5.23 -29.45 -58.13
N GLY A 5 6.02 -28.37 -58.10
CA GLY A 5 5.94 -27.28 -59.02
C GLY A 5 6.77 -27.58 -60.27
N LYS A 6 6.17 -27.43 -61.39
CA LYS A 6 6.69 -27.73 -62.75
C LYS A 6 7.87 -26.83 -63.11
N ILE A 7 8.96 -27.45 -63.57
CA ILE A 7 10.03 -26.80 -64.27
C ILE A 7 9.47 -26.45 -65.67
N SER A 8 9.29 -25.16 -65.98
CA SER A 8 9.01 -24.67 -67.31
C SER A 8 10.31 -24.40 -68.01
N ALA A 9 10.63 -25.24 -69.01
CA ALA A 9 11.71 -24.97 -69.95
C ALA A 9 11.29 -23.77 -70.81
N ALA A 10 12.00 -22.69 -70.68
CA ALA A 10 11.85 -21.54 -71.57
C ALA A 10 12.47 -21.85 -72.92
N ILE A 11 11.61 -21.94 -73.94
CA ILE A 11 12.03 -22.07 -75.35
C ILE A 11 12.63 -20.73 -75.78
N LEU A 12 13.88 -20.76 -76.15
CA LEU A 12 14.66 -19.64 -76.69
C LEU A 12 14.11 -19.28 -78.12
N ALA A 13 13.34 -18.23 -78.19
CA ALA A 13 12.90 -17.68 -79.49
C ALA A 13 13.98 -16.68 -80.04
N LEU A 14 14.69 -17.09 -81.01
CA LEU A 14 15.64 -16.26 -81.69
C LEU A 14 14.90 -15.37 -82.70
N VAL A 15 14.80 -14.07 -82.48
CA VAL A 15 14.23 -13.10 -83.40
C VAL A 15 15.38 -12.51 -84.21
N VAL A 16 15.49 -12.96 -85.45
CA VAL A 16 16.48 -12.42 -86.42
C VAL A 16 15.79 -11.31 -87.16
N SER A 17 16.20 -10.05 -86.92
CA SER A 17 15.83 -8.90 -87.72
C SER A 17 16.95 -8.63 -88.78
N VAL A 18 16.66 -8.90 -90.01
CA VAL A 18 17.62 -8.58 -91.12
C VAL A 18 17.25 -7.20 -91.62
N THR A 19 18.10 -6.24 -91.39
CA THR A 19 18.09 -4.95 -92.09
C THR A 19 19.07 -5.06 -93.26
N ALA A 20 18.52 -5.33 -94.46
CA ALA A 20 19.33 -5.35 -95.69
C ALA A 20 19.51 -3.93 -96.19
N ALA A 21 20.75 -3.39 -96.11
CA ALA A 21 21.17 -2.25 -96.89
C ALA A 21 21.78 -2.83 -98.21
N ALA A 22 21.12 -2.49 -99.30
CA ALA A 22 21.55 -3.03 -100.62
C ALA A 22 22.87 -2.46 -101.04
N CYS A 23 23.92 -3.30 -101.11
CA CYS A 23 25.14 -3.01 -101.83
C CYS A 23 24.86 -3.02 -103.33
N LYS A 24 25.25 -1.98 -104.07
CA LYS A 24 25.23 -1.94 -105.50
C LYS A 24 26.46 -2.67 -106.05
N ASN A 25 26.23 -3.74 -106.79
CA ASN A 25 27.14 -4.49 -107.62
C ASN A 25 28.37 -5.09 -106.91
N ASP A 26 28.18 -6.23 -106.26
CA ASP A 26 29.25 -7.21 -106.09
C ASP A 26 28.64 -8.61 -106.01
N THR A 27 29.15 -9.51 -106.89
CA THR A 27 28.73 -10.89 -107.00
C THR A 27 29.57 -11.80 -106.08
N HIS A 28 29.70 -11.49 -104.83
CA HIS A 28 30.40 -12.34 -103.87
C HIS A 28 29.41 -12.86 -102.80
N GLU A 29 29.67 -14.04 -102.29
CA GLU A 29 28.98 -14.60 -101.14
C GLU A 29 29.50 -13.94 -99.90
N HIS A 30 28.63 -13.35 -99.06
CA HIS A 30 29.06 -12.63 -97.89
C HIS A 30 29.62 -13.59 -96.82
N GLU A 31 30.86 -13.40 -96.45
CA GLU A 31 31.55 -14.07 -95.38
C GLU A 31 31.53 -13.14 -94.15
N PHE A 32 30.51 -13.37 -93.23
CA PHE A 32 30.30 -12.57 -92.03
C PHE A 32 31.19 -13.09 -90.92
N VAL A 33 32.13 -12.23 -90.45
CA VAL A 33 32.97 -12.48 -89.26
C VAL A 33 32.47 -11.59 -88.12
N LYS A 34 32.44 -12.16 -86.91
CA LYS A 34 32.01 -11.42 -85.73
C LYS A 34 32.93 -10.24 -85.48
N ASP A 35 32.37 -9.03 -85.34
CA ASP A 35 33.07 -7.83 -84.94
C ASP A 35 32.97 -7.67 -83.41
N GLU A 36 34.04 -8.06 -82.72
CA GLU A 36 34.08 -8.00 -81.25
C GLU A 36 34.07 -6.57 -80.76
N SER A 37 34.57 -5.59 -81.57
CA SER A 37 34.64 -4.18 -81.19
C SER A 37 33.26 -3.48 -81.26
N ALA A 38 32.41 -3.95 -82.17
CA ALA A 38 31.04 -3.43 -82.36
C ALA A 38 29.98 -4.23 -81.59
N SER A 39 30.31 -5.43 -81.07
CA SER A 39 29.43 -6.29 -80.33
C SER A 39 29.35 -5.86 -78.89
N VAL A 40 28.17 -5.90 -78.34
CA VAL A 40 27.87 -5.63 -76.90
C VAL A 40 27.42 -6.91 -76.24
N SER A 41 28.11 -7.34 -75.21
CA SER A 41 27.70 -8.52 -74.43
C SER A 41 26.44 -8.27 -73.65
N ALA A 42 25.53 -9.25 -73.61
CA ALA A 42 24.38 -9.19 -72.76
C ALA A 42 24.75 -9.09 -71.25
N THR A 43 24.02 -8.27 -70.50
CA THR A 43 24.14 -8.17 -69.03
C THR A 43 22.99 -8.87 -68.33
N CYS A 44 22.95 -8.85 -67.02
CA CYS A 44 21.81 -9.39 -66.26
C CYS A 44 20.49 -8.68 -66.62
N GLU A 45 20.54 -7.40 -66.94
CA GLU A 45 19.37 -6.54 -67.11
C GLU A 45 19.11 -6.14 -68.57
N SER A 46 20.17 -6.15 -69.40
CA SER A 46 20.10 -5.73 -70.80
C SER A 46 20.49 -6.84 -71.74
N GLY A 47 19.81 -6.94 -72.86
CA GLY A 47 20.20 -7.81 -73.93
C GLY A 47 21.50 -7.35 -74.54
N GLY A 48 22.20 -8.22 -75.25
CA GLY A 48 23.38 -7.92 -76.02
C GLY A 48 23.10 -7.82 -77.50
N GLU A 49 24.11 -7.29 -78.28
CA GLU A 49 24.08 -7.25 -79.72
C GLU A 49 25.40 -7.86 -80.26
N ILE A 50 25.23 -8.87 -81.10
CA ILE A 50 26.35 -9.47 -81.80
C ILE A 50 26.35 -8.89 -83.21
N VAL A 51 27.40 -8.11 -83.50
CA VAL A 51 27.58 -7.51 -84.84
C VAL A 51 28.54 -8.38 -85.65
N TYR A 52 28.14 -8.79 -86.82
CA TYR A 52 28.96 -9.45 -87.81
C TYR A 52 29.22 -8.49 -88.93
N LYS A 53 30.45 -8.47 -89.43
CA LYS A 53 30.89 -7.64 -90.58
C LYS A 53 31.43 -8.49 -91.68
N CYS A 54 30.94 -8.26 -92.90
CA CYS A 54 31.48 -8.95 -94.05
C CYS A 54 32.94 -8.55 -94.30
N SER A 55 33.83 -9.55 -94.36
CA SER A 55 35.29 -9.35 -94.56
C SER A 55 35.60 -8.72 -95.86
N VAL A 56 34.73 -8.77 -96.88
CA VAL A 56 34.92 -8.29 -98.21
C VAL A 56 34.35 -6.90 -98.47
N CYS A 57 33.07 -6.70 -98.14
CA CYS A 57 32.36 -5.45 -98.46
C CYS A 57 32.06 -4.56 -97.23
N GLY A 58 32.29 -5.07 -96.02
CA GLY A 58 32.08 -4.29 -94.82
C GLY A 58 30.63 -4.22 -94.40
N GLU A 59 29.67 -4.89 -95.10
CA GLU A 59 28.24 -4.95 -94.69
C GLU A 59 28.12 -5.57 -93.31
N THR A 60 27.22 -5.03 -92.50
CA THR A 60 27.00 -5.53 -91.10
C THR A 60 25.67 -6.24 -90.97
N LYS A 61 25.64 -7.33 -90.16
CA LYS A 61 24.48 -8.04 -89.72
C LYS A 61 24.50 -8.02 -88.19
N THR A 62 23.40 -7.66 -87.58
CA THR A 62 23.27 -7.64 -86.10
C THR A 62 22.28 -8.71 -85.65
N GLU A 63 22.69 -9.46 -84.66
CA GLU A 63 21.85 -10.40 -83.96
C GLU A 63 21.73 -9.93 -82.49
N THR A 64 20.48 -9.83 -81.97
CA THR A 64 20.25 -9.49 -80.61
C THR A 64 20.22 -10.72 -79.77
N THR A 65 20.79 -10.64 -78.59
CA THR A 65 20.67 -11.69 -77.53
C THR A 65 19.86 -11.20 -76.39
N GLU A 66 19.11 -12.09 -75.78
CA GLU A 66 18.31 -11.78 -74.58
C GLU A 66 19.22 -11.47 -73.41
N LYS A 67 18.65 -10.70 -72.43
CA LYS A 67 19.35 -10.45 -71.18
C LYS A 67 19.61 -11.74 -70.43
N LEU A 68 20.73 -11.81 -69.70
CA LEU A 68 21.12 -13.03 -68.99
C LEU A 68 20.33 -13.34 -67.77
N GLY A 69 19.55 -12.39 -67.25
CA GLY A 69 18.89 -12.47 -65.95
C GLY A 69 19.89 -12.57 -64.80
N HIS A 70 19.40 -12.52 -63.59
CA HIS A 70 20.26 -12.69 -62.41
C HIS A 70 20.45 -14.18 -62.09
N ASN A 71 21.67 -14.54 -61.70
CA ASN A 71 22.03 -15.84 -61.15
C ASN A 71 22.33 -15.63 -59.68
N PHE A 72 21.29 -15.63 -58.83
CA PHE A 72 21.47 -15.44 -57.40
C PHE A 72 22.08 -16.66 -56.73
N GLY A 73 23.05 -16.42 -55.84
CA GLY A 73 23.66 -17.43 -54.98
C GLY A 73 22.73 -17.89 -53.86
N GLU A 74 23.27 -18.65 -52.93
CA GLU A 74 22.59 -19.07 -51.73
C GLU A 74 22.26 -17.89 -50.85
N TRP A 75 21.20 -18.05 -50.05
CA TRP A 75 20.85 -17.07 -49.01
C TRP A 75 21.88 -17.08 -47.90
N ALA A 76 22.53 -15.94 -47.68
CA ALA A 76 23.43 -15.72 -46.56
C ALA A 76 22.80 -14.81 -45.54
N GLN A 77 23.11 -15.05 -44.26
CA GLN A 77 22.68 -14.17 -43.18
C GLN A 77 23.47 -12.86 -43.27
N LYS A 78 22.80 -11.74 -43.54
CA LYS A 78 23.42 -10.42 -43.56
C LYS A 78 23.46 -9.81 -42.17
N THR A 79 22.36 -9.83 -41.46
CA THR A 79 22.21 -9.35 -40.09
C THR A 79 21.52 -10.41 -39.24
N PRO A 80 22.05 -10.77 -38.09
CA PRO A 80 21.33 -11.63 -37.15
C PRO A 80 20.08 -10.88 -36.60
N ALA A 81 19.13 -11.62 -36.10
CA ALA A 81 18.00 -11.05 -35.35
C ALA A 81 18.55 -10.41 -34.06
N THR A 82 18.05 -9.22 -33.73
CA THR A 82 18.26 -8.55 -32.43
C THR A 82 16.99 -8.62 -31.59
N CYS A 83 16.97 -8.00 -30.41
CA CYS A 83 15.77 -7.93 -29.62
C CYS A 83 14.59 -7.27 -30.36
N VAL A 84 14.87 -6.28 -31.20
CA VAL A 84 13.86 -5.46 -31.90
C VAL A 84 13.81 -5.67 -33.40
N ASP A 85 14.90 -6.15 -34.00
CA ASP A 85 15.01 -6.32 -35.44
C ASP A 85 14.98 -7.79 -35.84
N ALA A 86 14.21 -8.10 -36.86
CA ALA A 86 14.18 -9.43 -37.45
C ALA A 86 15.47 -9.70 -38.26
N GLN A 87 15.86 -10.96 -38.38
CA GLN A 87 16.91 -11.40 -39.26
C GLN A 87 16.59 -11.01 -40.71
N VAL A 88 17.59 -10.51 -41.43
CA VAL A 88 17.46 -10.19 -42.87
C VAL A 88 18.46 -10.98 -43.68
N PRO A 89 18.07 -12.16 -44.23
CA PRO A 89 18.87 -12.88 -45.21
C PRO A 89 18.97 -12.10 -46.53
N GLU A 90 20.16 -12.12 -47.12
CA GLU A 90 20.46 -11.50 -48.43
C GLU A 90 21.16 -12.52 -49.33
N ARG A 91 20.86 -12.48 -50.63
CA ARG A 91 21.64 -13.19 -51.66
C ARG A 91 22.06 -12.23 -52.76
N LYS A 92 23.23 -12.45 -53.33
CA LYS A 92 23.81 -11.60 -54.40
C LYS A 92 23.88 -12.33 -55.71
N CYS A 93 23.78 -11.63 -56.81
CA CYS A 93 24.02 -12.18 -58.11
C CYS A 93 25.51 -12.62 -58.23
N LEU A 94 25.73 -13.85 -58.70
CA LEU A 94 27.05 -14.46 -58.87
C LEU A 94 27.71 -14.13 -60.21
N ARG A 95 27.06 -13.36 -61.10
CA ARG A 95 27.64 -12.96 -62.37
C ARG A 95 28.57 -11.78 -62.18
N ASP A 96 29.71 -11.86 -62.79
CA ASP A 96 30.70 -10.80 -62.75
C ASP A 96 30.11 -9.44 -63.20
N GLY A 97 30.45 -8.39 -62.48
CA GLY A 97 29.98 -7.03 -62.73
C GLY A 97 28.54 -6.75 -62.35
N CYS A 98 27.80 -7.73 -61.83
CA CYS A 98 26.42 -7.55 -61.36
C CYS A 98 26.37 -7.29 -59.86
N ALA A 99 25.89 -6.13 -59.46
CA ALA A 99 25.72 -5.73 -58.03
C ALA A 99 24.33 -6.05 -57.45
N ALA A 100 23.46 -6.70 -58.21
CA ALA A 100 22.10 -6.97 -57.77
C ALA A 100 22.04 -7.91 -56.55
N SER A 101 21.21 -7.56 -55.59
CA SER A 101 20.94 -8.38 -54.42
C SER A 101 19.43 -8.47 -54.12
N GLU A 102 19.03 -9.53 -53.48
CA GLU A 102 17.67 -9.74 -52.98
C GLU A 102 17.72 -9.95 -51.48
N ARG A 103 16.71 -9.43 -50.79
CA ARG A 103 16.49 -9.63 -49.36
C ARG A 103 15.14 -10.25 -49.13
N LYS A 104 15.00 -11.02 -48.05
CA LYS A 104 13.75 -11.57 -47.60
C LYS A 104 13.62 -11.43 -46.10
N SER A 105 12.39 -11.56 -45.57
CA SER A 105 12.20 -11.68 -44.13
C SER A 105 12.80 -13.02 -43.67
N GLY A 106 13.61 -12.96 -42.61
CA GLY A 106 14.14 -14.11 -41.89
C GLY A 106 13.38 -14.42 -40.64
N GLU A 107 14.07 -14.92 -39.61
CA GLU A 107 13.49 -15.14 -38.28
C GLU A 107 13.05 -13.81 -37.69
N PRO A 108 11.93 -13.81 -36.90
CA PRO A 108 11.44 -12.60 -36.26
C PRO A 108 12.44 -12.04 -35.24
N ALA A 109 12.21 -10.81 -34.77
CA ALA A 109 12.94 -10.23 -33.65
C ALA A 109 12.87 -11.14 -32.41
N LEU A 110 13.94 -11.17 -31.64
CA LEU A 110 14.07 -12.09 -30.49
C LEU A 110 13.27 -11.65 -29.26
N GLU A 111 12.76 -10.39 -29.26
CA GLU A 111 12.19 -9.69 -28.10
C GLU A 111 13.20 -9.58 -26.95
N HIS A 112 12.89 -8.77 -25.93
CA HIS A 112 13.78 -8.61 -24.78
C HIS A 112 13.60 -9.77 -23.79
N ASP A 113 14.69 -10.22 -23.21
CA ASP A 113 14.74 -11.19 -22.12
C ASP A 113 15.21 -10.47 -20.85
N TYR A 114 14.26 -9.84 -20.13
CA TYR A 114 14.59 -9.08 -18.93
C TYR A 114 14.93 -9.97 -17.74
N GLY A 115 15.97 -9.56 -17.01
CA GLY A 115 16.37 -10.15 -15.73
C GLY A 115 15.44 -9.78 -14.57
N GLY A 116 15.89 -10.07 -13.34
CA GLY A 116 15.21 -9.64 -12.12
C GLY A 116 15.34 -8.13 -11.89
N TRP A 117 14.39 -7.59 -11.11
CA TRP A 117 14.43 -6.20 -10.69
C TRP A 117 15.60 -5.95 -9.72
N GLN A 118 16.29 -4.84 -9.86
CA GLN A 118 17.39 -4.37 -9.03
C GLN A 118 17.16 -2.90 -8.65
N THR A 119 17.54 -2.52 -7.43
CA THR A 119 17.46 -1.11 -7.01
C THR A 119 18.65 -0.34 -7.55
N VAL A 120 18.39 0.69 -8.34
CA VAL A 120 19.39 1.59 -8.93
C VAL A 120 18.89 3.02 -8.79
N ASP A 121 19.63 3.88 -8.08
CA ASP A 121 19.28 5.29 -7.86
C ASP A 121 17.85 5.51 -7.30
N GLY A 122 17.40 4.65 -6.37
CA GLY A 122 16.08 4.74 -5.75
C GLY A 122 14.91 4.25 -6.61
N LYS A 123 15.21 3.68 -7.78
CA LYS A 123 14.22 3.05 -8.67
C LYS A 123 14.52 1.57 -8.84
N LEU A 124 13.51 0.82 -9.26
CA LEU A 124 13.69 -0.57 -9.68
C LEU A 124 13.95 -0.60 -11.20
N ARG A 125 15.06 -1.23 -11.61
CA ARG A 125 15.41 -1.49 -13.00
C ARG A 125 15.59 -2.97 -13.24
N ARG A 126 15.24 -3.44 -14.45
CA ARG A 126 15.60 -4.76 -14.95
C ARG A 126 16.15 -4.63 -16.37
N TYR A 127 17.31 -5.23 -16.59
CA TYR A 127 18.07 -5.15 -17.84
C TYR A 127 17.82 -6.36 -18.71
N CYS A 128 17.85 -6.17 -20.03
CA CYS A 128 17.87 -7.28 -20.97
C CYS A 128 19.14 -8.11 -20.77
N ARG A 129 19.02 -9.45 -20.73
CA ARG A 129 20.12 -10.38 -20.53
C ARG A 129 20.80 -10.83 -21.84
N ARG A 130 20.28 -10.38 -22.99
CA ARG A 130 20.86 -10.75 -24.29
C ARG A 130 22.13 -9.90 -24.57
N ASP A 131 23.17 -10.59 -25.03
CA ASP A 131 24.42 -9.95 -25.33
C ASP A 131 24.22 -8.81 -26.35
N GLY A 132 24.84 -7.66 -26.08
CA GLY A 132 24.79 -6.46 -26.92
C GLY A 132 23.47 -5.70 -26.90
N CYS A 133 22.59 -5.99 -25.91
CA CYS A 133 21.37 -5.24 -25.68
C CYS A 133 21.48 -4.48 -24.36
N ASP A 134 21.48 -3.16 -24.38
CA ASP A 134 21.56 -2.27 -23.23
C ASP A 134 20.16 -1.78 -22.77
N ASP A 135 19.10 -2.34 -23.31
CA ASP A 135 17.74 -1.94 -22.98
C ASP A 135 17.33 -2.37 -21.58
N TYR A 136 16.53 -1.56 -20.92
CA TYR A 136 16.03 -1.82 -19.58
C TYR A 136 14.61 -1.29 -19.37
N GLU A 137 13.91 -1.89 -18.46
CA GLU A 137 12.66 -1.35 -17.90
C GLU A 137 12.91 -0.72 -16.54
N GLU A 138 12.19 0.35 -16.27
CA GLU A 138 12.29 1.10 -15.01
C GLU A 138 10.91 1.35 -14.42
N LYS A 139 10.78 1.22 -13.08
CA LYS A 139 9.61 1.66 -12.31
C LYS A 139 10.05 2.23 -10.97
N ASP A 140 9.17 3.01 -10.34
CA ASP A 140 9.43 3.51 -8.99
C ASP A 140 9.54 2.35 -8.00
N ALA A 141 10.46 2.46 -7.04
CA ALA A 141 10.53 1.53 -5.92
C ALA A 141 9.26 1.66 -5.07
N PRO A 142 8.72 0.54 -4.55
CA PRO A 142 7.57 0.61 -3.65
C PRO A 142 7.90 1.42 -2.40
N VAL A 143 6.92 2.15 -1.91
CA VAL A 143 7.06 3.02 -0.73
C VAL A 143 6.04 2.60 0.31
N LEU A 144 6.51 2.44 1.54
CA LEU A 144 5.68 2.39 2.74
C LEU A 144 6.12 3.53 3.65
N ARG A 145 5.27 4.55 3.81
CA ARG A 145 5.61 5.75 4.56
C ARG A 145 4.43 6.26 5.36
N VAL A 146 4.64 6.43 6.67
CA VAL A 146 3.70 7.10 7.57
C VAL A 146 3.82 8.61 7.42
N PHE A 147 2.69 9.30 7.44
CA PHE A 147 2.67 10.76 7.44
C PHE A 147 2.60 11.25 8.89
N PRO A 148 3.56 12.04 9.36
CA PRO A 148 3.46 12.66 10.67
C PRO A 148 2.27 13.61 10.66
N SER A 149 1.49 13.59 11.75
CA SER A 149 0.54 14.65 12.06
C SER A 149 1.22 15.70 12.97
N SER A 150 0.47 16.47 13.73
CA SER A 150 1.07 17.41 14.70
C SER A 150 1.93 16.69 15.74
N ASP A 151 3.01 17.33 16.21
CA ASP A 151 3.90 16.81 17.26
C ASP A 151 3.17 16.50 18.57
N ARG A 152 2.02 17.13 18.79
CA ARG A 152 1.15 16.91 19.95
C ARG A 152 -0.29 16.73 19.52
N VAL A 153 -0.89 15.61 19.95
CA VAL A 153 -2.25 15.21 19.57
C VAL A 153 -3.19 15.20 20.78
N THR A 154 -4.47 15.36 20.51
CA THR A 154 -5.53 15.11 21.49
C THR A 154 -6.49 14.07 20.93
N GLN A 155 -7.05 13.22 21.80
CA GLN A 155 -8.05 12.22 21.44
C GLN A 155 -9.50 12.75 21.53
N PHE A 156 -9.66 14.05 21.83
CA PHE A 156 -10.96 14.67 22.04
C PHE A 156 -11.46 15.39 20.79
N THR A 157 -12.79 15.51 20.68
CA THR A 157 -13.43 16.41 19.72
C THR A 157 -13.08 17.87 20.01
N SER A 158 -13.36 18.78 19.07
CA SER A 158 -13.09 20.20 19.26
C SER A 158 -13.91 20.80 20.40
N ALA A 159 -15.16 20.37 20.59
CA ALA A 159 -16.01 20.83 21.66
C ALA A 159 -15.44 20.44 23.04
N VAL A 160 -15.09 19.17 23.22
CA VAL A 160 -14.46 18.70 24.47
C VAL A 160 -13.12 19.39 24.70
N THR A 161 -12.29 19.56 23.67
CA THR A 161 -11.02 20.29 23.77
C THR A 161 -11.25 21.74 24.19
N GLY A 162 -12.28 22.40 23.62
CA GLY A 162 -12.68 23.77 23.99
C GLY A 162 -13.02 23.87 25.46
N TYR A 163 -13.91 23.01 25.99
CA TYR A 163 -14.26 22.96 27.41
C TYR A 163 -13.04 22.73 28.30
N LEU A 164 -12.22 21.73 27.99
CA LEU A 164 -11.09 21.35 28.83
C LEU A 164 -10.00 22.45 28.90
N THR A 165 -9.91 23.29 27.88
CA THR A 165 -8.92 24.39 27.82
C THR A 165 -9.44 25.76 28.28
N ALA A 166 -10.75 25.92 28.39
CA ALA A 166 -11.34 27.17 28.84
C ALA A 166 -11.22 27.30 30.37
N GLU A 167 -11.03 28.53 30.85
CA GLU A 167 -11.17 28.88 32.26
C GLU A 167 -12.66 29.18 32.53
N ASP A 168 -13.16 28.80 33.69
CA ASP A 168 -14.54 29.06 34.18
C ASP A 168 -15.65 28.70 33.15
N ALA A 169 -15.47 27.63 32.38
CA ALA A 169 -16.43 27.17 31.39
C ALA A 169 -17.57 26.37 32.00
N ASP A 170 -18.80 26.67 31.59
CA ASP A 170 -19.95 25.80 31.86
C ASP A 170 -19.95 24.64 30.84
N VAL A 171 -19.92 23.40 31.31
CA VAL A 171 -19.93 22.21 30.47
C VAL A 171 -21.19 22.13 29.59
N ALA A 172 -22.30 22.73 30.03
CA ALA A 172 -23.56 22.77 29.27
C ALA A 172 -23.42 23.47 27.91
N ASP A 173 -22.50 24.46 27.80
CA ASP A 173 -22.25 25.16 26.54
C ASP A 173 -21.49 24.30 25.50
N TYR A 174 -20.95 23.16 25.89
CA TYR A 174 -20.07 22.34 25.06
C TYR A 174 -20.59 20.93 24.81
N CYS A 175 -21.53 20.41 25.60
CA CYS A 175 -21.90 19.01 25.55
C CYS A 175 -23.02 18.69 24.52
N GLY A 176 -23.73 19.68 24.00
CA GLY A 176 -24.82 19.47 23.05
C GLY A 176 -24.40 18.76 21.77
N GLY A 177 -25.08 17.66 21.40
CA GLY A 177 -24.82 16.91 20.17
C GLY A 177 -23.53 16.08 20.17
N ILE A 178 -22.91 15.88 21.32
CA ILE A 178 -21.71 15.03 21.44
C ILE A 178 -22.09 13.55 21.37
N THR A 179 -21.31 12.76 20.66
CA THR A 179 -21.42 11.30 20.55
C THR A 179 -20.11 10.66 21.01
N ASP A 180 -20.15 9.37 21.30
CA ASP A 180 -18.96 8.57 21.70
C ASP A 180 -18.15 9.22 22.85
N ASP A 181 -18.82 9.76 23.87
CA ASP A 181 -18.20 10.46 25.02
C ASP A 181 -17.23 11.59 24.58
N GLY A 182 -17.39 12.14 23.37
CA GLY A 182 -16.52 13.19 22.83
C GLY A 182 -15.13 12.71 22.41
N ILE A 183 -14.95 11.40 22.25
CA ILE A 183 -13.67 10.79 21.83
C ILE A 183 -13.60 10.71 20.30
N LYS A 184 -12.52 11.20 19.73
CA LYS A 184 -12.25 11.04 18.28
C LYS A 184 -11.06 10.14 17.96
N GLY A 185 -10.24 9.79 18.94
CA GLY A 185 -8.99 9.06 18.74
C GLY A 185 -7.90 9.87 18.00
N TYR A 186 -6.83 9.20 17.66
CA TYR A 186 -5.73 9.74 16.86
C TYR A 186 -5.66 9.04 15.51
N THR A 187 -5.88 9.77 14.41
CA THR A 187 -5.85 9.22 13.05
C THR A 187 -4.42 9.16 12.53
N VAL A 188 -3.95 7.97 12.26
CA VAL A 188 -2.69 7.67 11.57
C VAL A 188 -2.97 7.52 10.09
N ARG A 189 -2.12 8.12 9.23
CA ARG A 189 -2.22 7.97 7.77
C ARG A 189 -0.88 7.58 7.18
N TRP A 190 -0.92 6.76 6.12
CA TRP A 190 0.28 6.33 5.41
C TRP A 190 0.04 6.20 3.91
N ARG A 191 1.12 6.10 3.17
CA ARG A 191 1.12 5.70 1.77
C ARG A 191 1.76 4.33 1.66
N ASN A 192 1.09 3.44 0.98
CA ASN A 192 1.61 2.13 0.59
C ASN A 192 1.48 1.96 -0.92
N THR A 193 2.57 1.54 -1.60
CA THR A 193 2.60 1.24 -3.03
C THR A 193 3.17 -0.15 -3.32
N TYR A 194 3.29 -1.01 -2.30
CA TYR A 194 3.62 -2.42 -2.50
C TYR A 194 2.43 -3.17 -3.09
N ASP A 195 2.71 -4.03 -4.05
CA ASP A 195 1.76 -5.01 -4.57
C ASP A 195 1.74 -6.26 -3.66
N GLY A 196 0.74 -7.14 -3.83
CA GLY A 196 0.70 -8.43 -3.14
C GLY A 196 0.59 -8.36 -1.62
N VAL A 197 0.04 -7.27 -1.07
CA VAL A 197 -0.14 -7.10 0.38
C VAL A 197 -1.19 -8.08 0.89
N SER A 198 -0.84 -8.88 1.89
CA SER A 198 -1.70 -9.88 2.53
C SER A 198 -2.10 -9.52 3.96
N SER A 199 -1.36 -8.63 4.63
CA SER A 199 -1.72 -8.09 5.94
C SER A 199 -1.17 -6.68 6.13
N CYS A 200 -1.84 -5.89 6.99
CA CYS A 200 -1.43 -4.55 7.37
C CYS A 200 -1.72 -4.34 8.86
N LYS A 201 -0.77 -3.76 9.58
CA LYS A 201 -0.89 -3.44 11.01
C LYS A 201 -0.24 -2.09 11.28
N VAL A 202 -0.80 -1.37 12.23
CA VAL A 202 -0.13 -0.24 12.87
C VAL A 202 0.47 -0.73 14.18
N GLU A 203 1.77 -0.59 14.32
CA GLU A 203 2.51 -0.93 15.53
C GLU A 203 2.91 0.36 16.26
N TYR A 204 2.65 0.43 17.57
CA TYR A 204 3.00 1.59 18.39
C TYR A 204 3.46 1.18 19.79
N SER A 205 4.35 1.98 20.36
CA SER A 205 4.95 1.75 21.67
C SER A 205 5.26 3.07 22.37
N GLU A 206 5.38 3.03 23.70
CA GLU A 206 5.93 4.11 24.52
C GLU A 206 7.47 4.14 24.46
N SER A 207 8.09 3.09 23.92
CA SER A 207 9.54 2.94 23.77
C SER A 207 9.98 3.04 22.31
N GLU A 208 11.08 3.74 22.04
CA GLU A 208 11.65 3.95 20.71
C GLU A 208 12.12 2.64 20.05
N ASP A 209 12.53 1.66 20.85
CA ASP A 209 12.91 0.32 20.40
C ASP A 209 11.72 -0.62 20.17
N PHE A 210 10.48 -0.11 20.33
CA PHE A 210 9.24 -0.87 20.22
C PHE A 210 9.11 -2.03 21.24
N ALA A 211 9.81 -1.95 22.37
CA ALA A 211 9.55 -2.85 23.49
C ALA A 211 8.07 -2.70 23.94
N ASP A 212 7.45 -3.82 24.28
CA ASP A 212 6.06 -3.89 24.72
C ASP A 212 5.07 -3.21 23.75
N SER A 213 5.33 -3.32 22.44
CA SER A 213 4.50 -2.70 21.40
C SER A 213 3.08 -3.28 21.35
N VAL A 214 2.15 -2.43 20.93
CA VAL A 214 0.75 -2.77 20.65
C VAL A 214 0.52 -2.75 19.16
N PHE A 215 -0.28 -3.68 18.67
CA PHE A 215 -0.64 -3.80 17.25
C PHE A 215 -2.12 -3.53 17.06
N GLU A 216 -2.44 -2.73 16.05
CA GLU A 216 -3.79 -2.52 15.55
C GLU A 216 -3.89 -3.11 14.16
N ASP A 217 -4.71 -4.15 13.99
CA ASP A 217 -4.94 -4.77 12.68
C ASP A 217 -5.76 -3.83 11.79
N VAL A 218 -5.33 -3.71 10.53
CA VAL A 218 -5.97 -2.82 9.55
C VAL A 218 -6.35 -3.63 8.32
N ALA A 219 -7.50 -3.34 7.73
CA ALA A 219 -7.93 -4.01 6.50
C ALA A 219 -6.93 -3.72 5.37
N VAL A 220 -6.63 -4.76 4.59
CA VAL A 220 -5.74 -4.62 3.43
C VAL A 220 -6.35 -3.65 2.41
N GLY A 221 -5.59 -2.62 2.05
CA GLY A 221 -6.02 -1.55 1.14
C GLY A 221 -6.39 -0.25 1.85
N ASP A 222 -6.64 -0.27 3.15
CA ASP A 222 -6.80 0.95 3.93
C ASP A 222 -5.45 1.66 4.10
N ASN A 223 -5.51 2.99 4.14
CA ASN A 223 -4.36 3.86 4.29
C ASN A 223 -4.49 4.78 5.51
N GLU A 224 -5.42 4.47 6.40
CA GLU A 224 -5.59 5.15 7.68
C GLU A 224 -6.12 4.19 8.76
N CYS A 225 -5.82 4.53 10.00
CA CYS A 225 -6.26 3.84 11.20
C CYS A 225 -6.48 4.86 12.31
N VAL A 226 -7.39 4.57 13.23
CA VAL A 226 -7.63 5.45 14.38
C VAL A 226 -7.23 4.73 15.66
N LEU A 227 -6.24 5.28 16.35
CA LEU A 227 -5.78 4.79 17.64
C LEU A 227 -6.59 5.45 18.77
N TYR A 228 -7.07 4.63 19.67
CA TYR A 228 -7.80 5.04 20.86
C TYR A 228 -7.03 4.70 22.14
N ASN A 229 -7.51 5.22 23.26
CA ASN A 229 -7.07 4.81 24.61
C ASN A 229 -5.58 5.10 24.93
N LEU A 230 -4.95 5.99 24.18
CA LEU A 230 -3.57 6.39 24.44
C LEU A 230 -3.45 7.07 25.80
N LYS A 231 -2.33 6.88 26.48
CA LYS A 231 -2.01 7.58 27.73
C LYS A 231 -1.76 9.06 27.48
N LYS A 232 -2.30 9.93 28.33
CA LYS A 232 -2.02 11.38 28.27
C LYS A 232 -0.61 11.70 28.76
N ALA A 233 -0.07 12.82 28.31
CA ALA A 233 1.30 13.27 28.63
C ALA A 233 2.40 12.24 28.27
N THR A 234 2.15 11.40 27.26
CA THR A 234 3.03 10.30 26.86
C THR A 234 3.47 10.49 25.42
N THR A 235 4.73 10.18 25.14
CA THR A 235 5.27 10.07 23.77
C THR A 235 5.11 8.65 23.28
N TYR A 236 4.67 8.50 22.04
CA TYR A 236 4.56 7.23 21.33
C TYR A 236 5.44 7.23 20.09
N TYR A 237 6.00 6.08 19.79
CA TYR A 237 6.65 5.74 18.53
C TYR A 237 5.72 4.83 17.75
N LEU A 238 5.64 5.04 16.44
CA LEU A 238 4.68 4.36 15.59
C LEU A 238 5.29 4.04 14.23
N ARG A 239 4.97 2.86 13.71
CA ARG A 239 5.30 2.42 12.36
C ARG A 239 4.18 1.56 11.77
N VAL A 240 4.14 1.45 10.46
CA VAL A 240 3.24 0.55 9.74
C VAL A 240 4.04 -0.68 9.32
N VAL A 241 3.46 -1.85 9.54
CA VAL A 241 4.02 -3.14 9.18
C VAL A 241 3.05 -3.82 8.21
N ILE A 242 3.56 -4.24 7.06
CA ILE A 242 2.80 -4.99 6.06
C ILE A 242 3.51 -6.30 5.72
N VAL A 243 2.77 -7.29 5.25
CA VAL A 243 3.33 -8.46 4.56
C VAL A 243 3.00 -8.34 3.08
N ALA A 244 4.00 -8.21 2.23
CA ALA A 244 3.88 -8.11 0.79
C ALA A 244 4.70 -9.22 0.12
N ASP A 245 4.07 -9.98 -0.78
CA ASP A 245 4.69 -11.14 -1.45
C ASP A 245 5.34 -12.15 -0.47
N GLY A 246 4.74 -12.30 0.73
CA GLY A 246 5.23 -13.19 1.79
C GLY A 246 6.39 -12.64 2.63
N GLU A 247 6.83 -11.41 2.38
CA GLU A 247 7.89 -10.76 3.17
C GLU A 247 7.33 -9.60 3.99
N GLU A 248 7.82 -9.47 5.22
CA GLU A 248 7.50 -8.32 6.07
C GLU A 248 8.24 -7.06 5.59
N LYS A 249 7.51 -5.97 5.49
CA LYS A 249 8.02 -4.62 5.19
C LYS A 249 7.54 -3.67 6.28
N THR A 250 8.43 -2.82 6.74
CA THR A 250 8.15 -1.87 7.82
C THR A 250 8.49 -0.46 7.35
N SER A 251 7.63 0.50 7.69
CA SER A 251 7.92 1.91 7.44
C SER A 251 9.00 2.44 8.39
N ASP A 252 9.62 3.56 8.03
CA ASP A 252 10.36 4.35 9.01
C ASP A 252 9.42 4.76 10.15
N PRO A 253 9.88 4.73 11.41
CA PRO A 253 9.06 5.12 12.55
C PRO A 253 8.87 6.64 12.60
N ILE A 254 7.73 7.07 13.14
CA ILE A 254 7.46 8.44 13.55
C ILE A 254 7.23 8.48 15.06
N SER A 255 7.37 9.65 15.68
CA SER A 255 6.98 9.88 17.06
C SER A 255 5.95 11.00 17.17
N PHE A 256 5.09 10.92 18.19
CA PHE A 256 4.12 11.95 18.53
C PHE A 256 3.85 11.96 20.03
N GLY A 257 3.52 13.14 20.59
CA GLY A 257 3.14 13.28 21.98
C GLY A 257 1.62 13.39 22.15
N VAL A 258 1.05 12.73 23.14
CA VAL A 258 -0.34 12.96 23.56
C VAL A 258 -0.37 14.12 24.55
N ARG A 259 -1.25 15.11 24.33
CA ARG A 259 -1.39 16.29 25.20
C ARG A 259 -1.74 15.89 26.62
N ASP A 260 -1.20 16.64 27.58
CA ASP A 260 -1.64 16.60 28.97
C ASP A 260 -2.89 17.49 29.11
N LEU A 261 -4.06 16.90 28.87
CA LEU A 261 -5.32 17.62 28.84
C LEU A 261 -6.45 16.75 29.38
N GLY A 262 -7.16 17.24 30.39
CA GLY A 262 -8.34 16.60 30.97
C GLY A 262 -8.13 15.18 31.49
N PRO A 263 -9.19 14.42 31.67
CA PRO A 263 -9.11 13.01 32.03
C PRO A 263 -8.59 12.14 30.87
N ARG A 264 -8.02 10.97 31.17
CA ARG A 264 -7.78 9.93 30.17
C ARG A 264 -9.06 9.16 29.91
N VAL A 265 -9.78 9.53 28.87
CA VAL A 265 -11.04 8.87 28.50
C VAL A 265 -10.77 7.64 27.63
N MET A 266 -11.51 6.57 27.89
CA MET A 266 -11.30 5.27 27.25
C MET A 266 -12.53 4.90 26.41
N LYS A 267 -12.30 4.53 25.15
CA LYS A 267 -13.32 3.95 24.28
C LYS A 267 -13.32 2.43 24.48
N ILE A 268 -14.36 1.92 25.11
CA ILE A 268 -14.55 0.48 25.33
C ILE A 268 -15.91 0.08 24.79
N ASP A 269 -15.93 -0.94 23.95
CA ASP A 269 -17.15 -1.33 23.25
C ASP A 269 -18.24 -1.82 24.22
N GLY A 270 -19.44 -1.24 24.09
CA GLY A 270 -20.60 -1.53 24.93
C GLY A 270 -20.64 -0.80 26.27
N ILE A 271 -19.66 0.02 26.63
CA ILE A 271 -19.64 0.80 27.86
C ILE A 271 -19.32 2.26 27.60
N HIS A 272 -19.98 3.14 28.34
CA HIS A 272 -19.78 4.57 28.24
C HIS A 272 -19.17 5.14 29.53
N ASN A 273 -18.72 6.42 29.44
CA ASN A 273 -18.21 7.18 30.55
C ASN A 273 -16.95 6.56 31.20
N VAL A 274 -16.18 5.80 30.41
CA VAL A 274 -14.99 5.11 30.93
C VAL A 274 -13.79 6.03 30.97
N ARG A 275 -13.11 6.09 32.12
CA ARG A 275 -11.90 6.89 32.33
C ARG A 275 -10.88 6.13 33.17
N ASP A 276 -9.62 6.42 32.94
CA ASP A 276 -8.51 6.09 33.81
C ASP A 276 -8.36 7.26 34.84
N LEU A 277 -8.31 6.95 36.10
CA LEU A 277 -8.17 7.94 37.17
C LEU A 277 -6.72 8.44 37.33
N GLY A 278 -5.77 7.87 36.59
CA GLY A 278 -4.36 8.31 36.59
C GLY A 278 -4.07 9.44 35.61
N GLY A 279 -2.84 9.91 35.67
CA GLY A 279 -2.30 10.92 34.78
C GLY A 279 -2.44 12.37 35.24
N TYR A 280 -2.95 12.63 36.43
CA TYR A 280 -3.05 13.98 36.99
C TYR A 280 -1.76 14.39 37.68
N VAL A 281 -1.41 15.67 37.58
CA VAL A 281 -0.30 16.27 38.32
C VAL A 281 -0.75 16.49 39.77
N THR A 282 0.10 16.11 40.70
CA THR A 282 -0.07 16.33 42.15
C THR A 282 1.21 16.87 42.75
N PRO A 283 1.20 17.36 44.01
CA PRO A 283 2.42 17.79 44.67
C PRO A 283 3.52 16.72 44.77
N GLU A 284 3.10 15.43 44.81
CA GLU A 284 4.01 14.29 44.93
C GLU A 284 4.50 13.76 43.56
N GLY A 285 4.02 14.37 42.46
CA GLY A 285 4.34 13.93 41.10
C GLY A 285 3.10 13.70 40.24
N ARG A 286 3.10 12.67 39.42
CA ARG A 286 1.96 12.34 38.57
C ARG A 286 1.31 11.02 39.02
N THR A 287 -0.03 10.99 39.12
CA THR A 287 -0.75 9.75 39.40
C THR A 287 -0.56 8.73 38.28
N VAL A 288 -0.38 7.46 38.66
CA VAL A 288 -0.08 6.36 37.71
C VAL A 288 -1.30 6.05 36.86
N GLN A 289 -1.13 6.01 35.55
CA GLN A 289 -2.15 5.59 34.59
C GLN A 289 -2.17 4.07 34.47
N GLY A 290 -3.35 3.49 34.23
CA GLY A 290 -3.49 2.09 33.93
C GLY A 290 -3.76 1.18 35.14
N ILE A 291 -4.08 1.74 36.30
CA ILE A 291 -4.30 0.96 37.53
C ILE A 291 -5.70 1.08 38.12
N ILE A 292 -6.36 2.22 37.97
CA ILE A 292 -7.75 2.41 38.42
C ILE A 292 -8.55 3.04 37.29
N TYR A 293 -9.55 2.31 36.86
CA TYR A 293 -10.51 2.76 35.84
C TYR A 293 -11.86 2.95 36.45
N ARG A 294 -12.66 3.88 35.91
CA ARG A 294 -14.05 4.11 36.29
C ARG A 294 -14.96 4.13 35.08
N GLY A 295 -16.26 3.87 35.25
CA GLY A 295 -17.21 3.98 34.14
C GLY A 295 -18.60 3.47 34.46
N GLY A 296 -19.38 3.21 33.41
CA GLY A 296 -20.70 2.61 33.49
C GLY A 296 -20.69 1.14 33.87
N ALA A 297 -21.87 0.58 34.09
CA ALA A 297 -22.07 -0.81 34.51
C ALA A 297 -21.57 -1.81 33.47
N LEU A 298 -20.97 -2.91 33.94
CA LEU A 298 -20.48 -4.01 33.08
C LEU A 298 -21.61 -4.95 32.64
N SER A 299 -22.78 -4.86 33.27
CA SER A 299 -23.93 -5.71 33.00
C SER A 299 -25.21 -4.89 32.85
N PRO A 300 -26.18 -5.36 32.06
CA PRO A 300 -27.48 -4.70 31.92
C PRO A 300 -28.18 -4.54 33.25
N GLU A 301 -28.97 -3.50 33.37
CA GLU A 301 -29.87 -3.23 34.51
C GLU A 301 -31.31 -3.23 34.04
N SER A 302 -32.23 -3.33 35.02
CA SER A 302 -33.67 -3.29 34.74
C SER A 302 -34.11 -2.01 34.03
N TYR A 303 -33.46 -0.88 34.33
CA TYR A 303 -33.75 0.43 33.72
C TYR A 303 -32.94 0.72 32.42
N TYR A 304 -31.81 -0.01 32.19
CA TYR A 304 -30.92 0.15 31.04
C TYR A 304 -30.57 -1.22 30.43
N PRO A 305 -31.59 -1.92 29.89
CA PRO A 305 -31.40 -3.30 29.45
C PRO A 305 -30.47 -3.43 28.23
N ASN A 306 -30.24 -2.33 27.48
CA ASN A 306 -29.39 -2.31 26.25
C ASN A 306 -27.95 -1.85 26.54
N VAL A 307 -27.63 -1.52 27.81
CA VAL A 307 -26.25 -1.17 28.19
C VAL A 307 -25.57 -2.42 28.70
N GLY A 308 -24.46 -2.76 28.14
CA GLY A 308 -23.70 -3.92 28.57
C GLY A 308 -22.46 -4.14 27.74
N LEU A 309 -21.44 -4.65 28.41
CA LEU A 309 -20.15 -4.96 27.85
C LEU A 309 -20.28 -6.00 26.73
N THR A 310 -19.84 -5.64 25.53
CA THR A 310 -19.76 -6.58 24.41
C THR A 310 -18.62 -7.58 24.60
N ASP A 311 -18.56 -8.60 23.76
CA ASP A 311 -17.44 -9.56 23.82
C ASP A 311 -16.10 -8.92 23.44
N ALA A 312 -16.10 -7.93 22.53
CA ALA A 312 -14.92 -7.12 22.21
C ALA A 312 -14.49 -6.26 23.41
N GLY A 313 -15.43 -5.58 24.07
CA GLY A 313 -15.15 -4.83 25.28
C GLY A 313 -14.62 -5.71 26.43
N LYS A 314 -15.19 -6.92 26.63
CA LYS A 314 -14.68 -7.91 27.60
C LYS A 314 -13.25 -8.33 27.31
N ALA A 315 -12.96 -8.64 26.05
CA ALA A 315 -11.61 -9.00 25.63
C ALA A 315 -10.63 -7.85 25.90
N TYR A 316 -10.98 -6.62 25.52
CA TYR A 316 -10.13 -5.46 25.76
C TYR A 316 -9.86 -5.22 27.26
N MET A 317 -10.91 -5.24 28.11
CA MET A 317 -10.76 -5.04 29.56
C MET A 317 -9.93 -6.15 30.21
N LYS A 318 -10.09 -7.40 29.76
CA LYS A 318 -9.37 -8.56 30.28
C LYS A 318 -7.92 -8.61 29.79
N ASP A 319 -7.73 -8.52 28.47
CA ASP A 319 -6.44 -8.87 27.83
C ASP A 319 -5.51 -7.66 27.70
N THR A 320 -6.09 -6.45 27.51
CA THR A 320 -5.33 -5.19 27.39
C THR A 320 -5.23 -4.47 28.72
N LEU A 321 -6.39 -4.16 29.36
CA LEU A 321 -6.39 -3.45 30.66
C LEU A 321 -6.07 -4.36 31.83
N LYS A 322 -6.19 -5.68 31.65
CA LYS A 322 -5.88 -6.72 32.67
C LYS A 322 -6.60 -6.53 33.98
N ILE A 323 -7.88 -6.08 33.92
CA ILE A 323 -8.71 -5.82 35.11
C ILE A 323 -8.76 -7.06 36.01
N LYS A 324 -8.33 -6.92 37.26
CA LYS A 324 -8.35 -7.98 38.26
C LYS A 324 -9.54 -7.89 39.20
N THR A 325 -10.01 -6.65 39.48
CA THR A 325 -11.09 -6.44 40.45
C THR A 325 -12.15 -5.51 39.90
N ASP A 326 -13.37 -5.93 40.01
CA ASP A 326 -14.60 -5.25 39.60
C ASP A 326 -15.28 -4.70 40.85
N PHE A 327 -15.25 -3.37 41.06
CA PHE A 327 -15.86 -2.68 42.20
C PHE A 327 -17.26 -2.21 41.81
N ASP A 328 -18.26 -2.98 42.14
CA ASP A 328 -19.68 -2.64 41.88
C ASP A 328 -20.27 -1.85 43.05
N LEU A 329 -20.57 -0.58 42.80
CA LEU A 329 -21.17 0.34 43.78
C LEU A 329 -22.70 0.36 43.78
N ARG A 330 -23.35 -0.44 42.95
CA ARG A 330 -24.81 -0.48 42.80
C ARG A 330 -25.50 -1.08 44.06
N ASN A 331 -26.78 -0.80 44.20
CA ASN A 331 -27.57 -1.52 45.18
C ASN A 331 -28.03 -2.90 44.67
N ALA A 332 -28.53 -3.75 45.54
CA ALA A 332 -28.92 -5.13 45.22
C ALA A 332 -30.04 -5.23 44.14
N ALA A 333 -30.89 -4.23 44.03
CA ALA A 333 -31.96 -4.21 43.02
C ALA A 333 -31.38 -3.86 41.62
N GLN A 334 -30.30 -3.09 41.56
CA GLN A 334 -29.66 -2.66 40.32
C GLN A 334 -28.68 -3.69 39.79
N ASN A 335 -27.98 -4.40 40.65
CA ASN A 335 -27.00 -5.40 40.19
C ASN A 335 -27.61 -6.76 39.81
N ASN A 336 -28.95 -6.90 39.94
CA ASN A 336 -29.72 -8.12 39.62
C ASN A 336 -29.17 -9.40 40.29
N GLY A 337 -28.62 -9.27 41.51
CA GLY A 337 -28.10 -10.39 42.27
C GLY A 337 -26.82 -11.02 41.69
N LEU A 338 -26.02 -10.26 40.94
CA LEU A 338 -24.71 -10.71 40.45
C LEU A 338 -23.85 -11.22 41.61
N THR A 339 -23.29 -12.41 41.44
CA THR A 339 -22.37 -13.05 42.39
C THR A 339 -20.95 -13.15 41.84
N THR A 340 -20.76 -12.89 40.56
CA THR A 340 -19.48 -12.91 39.88
C THR A 340 -19.40 -11.74 38.89
N SER A 341 -18.19 -11.24 38.61
CA SER A 341 -17.99 -10.20 37.62
C SER A 341 -18.36 -10.70 36.21
N PRO A 342 -18.96 -9.85 35.37
CA PRO A 342 -19.08 -10.10 33.92
C PRO A 342 -17.75 -10.27 33.22
N LEU A 343 -16.65 -9.78 33.81
CA LEU A 343 -15.26 -9.97 33.31
C LEU A 343 -14.72 -11.29 33.84
N THR A 344 -14.59 -12.27 32.95
CA THR A 344 -14.04 -13.57 33.29
C THR A 344 -12.62 -13.44 33.89
N GLY A 345 -12.43 -13.92 35.09
CA GLY A 345 -11.17 -13.88 35.83
C GLY A 345 -11.04 -12.68 36.77
N ALA A 346 -11.91 -11.68 36.69
CA ALA A 346 -11.94 -10.59 37.68
C ALA A 346 -12.74 -10.99 38.93
N THR A 347 -12.29 -10.50 40.08
CA THR A 347 -12.99 -10.66 41.36
C THR A 347 -14.05 -9.57 41.51
N LEU A 348 -15.30 -9.93 41.73
CA LEU A 348 -16.36 -8.97 42.06
C LEU A 348 -16.29 -8.59 43.52
N GLU A 349 -16.17 -7.30 43.81
CA GLU A 349 -16.34 -6.71 45.15
C GLU A 349 -17.51 -5.74 45.13
N TYR A 350 -18.48 -6.02 45.99
CA TYR A 350 -19.76 -5.31 46.04
C TYR A 350 -19.84 -4.40 47.25
N TYR A 351 -20.15 -3.11 47.04
CA TYR A 351 -20.08 -2.10 48.11
C TYR A 351 -21.42 -1.39 48.44
N ASN A 352 -22.44 -1.45 47.60
CA ASN A 352 -23.71 -0.74 47.81
C ASN A 352 -23.48 0.72 48.30
N ALA A 353 -22.81 1.53 47.53
CA ALA A 353 -22.49 2.90 47.91
C ALA A 353 -23.63 3.88 47.59
N ASP A 354 -23.74 4.94 48.35
CA ASP A 354 -24.53 6.12 48.02
C ASP A 354 -23.65 7.19 47.40
N GLY A 355 -24.22 8.15 46.67
CA GLY A 355 -23.49 9.30 46.09
C GLY A 355 -23.72 10.60 46.86
N TYR A 356 -22.98 11.63 46.56
CA TYR A 356 -23.10 12.99 47.06
C TYR A 356 -23.12 13.07 48.61
N ASP A 357 -24.02 13.90 49.18
CA ASP A 357 -24.21 14.10 50.60
C ASP A 357 -24.66 12.82 51.33
N THR A 358 -25.46 11.98 50.69
CA THR A 358 -25.83 10.66 51.23
C THR A 358 -24.61 9.73 51.34
N GLY A 359 -23.61 9.87 50.47
CA GLY A 359 -22.33 9.18 50.61
C GLY A 359 -21.59 9.56 51.89
N ILE A 360 -21.58 10.84 52.25
CA ILE A 360 -21.00 11.34 53.51
C ILE A 360 -21.69 10.70 54.73
N ALA A 361 -23.01 10.53 54.67
CA ALA A 361 -23.73 9.84 55.72
C ALA A 361 -23.38 8.34 55.82
N ASN A 362 -23.05 7.68 54.70
CA ASN A 362 -22.62 6.29 54.62
C ASN A 362 -21.06 6.12 54.61
N LYS A 363 -20.38 6.88 55.46
CA LYS A 363 -18.92 6.91 55.53
C LYS A 363 -18.24 5.56 55.76
N GLU A 364 -18.93 4.61 56.39
CA GLU A 364 -18.35 3.28 56.61
C GLU A 364 -18.19 2.48 55.33
N THR A 365 -19.09 2.63 54.35
CA THR A 365 -18.95 2.05 53.04
C THR A 365 -17.73 2.66 52.28
N TYR A 366 -17.58 3.98 52.35
CA TYR A 366 -16.43 4.66 51.75
C TYR A 366 -15.09 4.23 52.39
N ARG A 367 -15.05 4.09 53.74
CA ARG A 367 -13.85 3.55 54.40
C ARG A 367 -13.46 2.18 53.88
N LYS A 368 -14.44 1.27 53.65
CA LYS A 368 -14.19 -0.06 53.07
C LYS A 368 -13.65 0.05 51.63
N ILE A 369 -14.24 0.92 50.80
CA ILE A 369 -13.79 1.13 49.43
C ILE A 369 -12.34 1.64 49.41
N PHE A 370 -12.02 2.67 50.20
CA PHE A 370 -10.66 3.20 50.26
C PHE A 370 -9.66 2.24 50.88
N ALA A 371 -10.05 1.44 51.87
CA ALA A 371 -9.22 0.39 52.42
C ALA A 371 -8.93 -0.70 51.35
N ALA A 372 -9.90 -1.05 50.53
CA ALA A 372 -9.71 -1.99 49.45
C ALA A 372 -8.81 -1.38 48.33
N LEU A 373 -9.00 -0.10 48.01
CA LEU A 373 -8.16 0.60 47.03
C LEU A 373 -6.71 0.82 47.53
N SER A 374 -6.41 0.67 48.81
CA SER A 374 -5.05 0.72 49.33
C SER A 374 -4.29 -0.60 49.18
N ASP A 375 -4.95 -1.66 48.72
CA ASP A 375 -4.33 -2.98 48.50
C ASP A 375 -3.94 -3.13 47.00
N GLU A 376 -2.64 -3.05 46.73
CA GLU A 376 -2.07 -3.14 45.38
C GLU A 376 -2.35 -4.50 44.69
N ASN A 377 -2.63 -5.56 45.44
CA ASN A 377 -2.93 -6.86 44.82
C ASN A 377 -4.25 -6.86 44.04
N ARG A 378 -5.13 -5.88 44.28
CA ARG A 378 -6.40 -5.68 43.58
C ARG A 378 -6.22 -5.06 42.18
N TYR A 379 -5.11 -4.40 41.93
CA TYR A 379 -4.93 -3.65 40.69
C TYR A 379 -4.62 -4.54 39.47
N PRO A 380 -5.08 -4.15 38.27
CA PRO A 380 -5.94 -3.01 37.95
C PRO A 380 -7.41 -3.21 38.40
N VAL A 381 -8.04 -2.11 38.83
CA VAL A 381 -9.45 -2.07 39.32
C VAL A 381 -10.34 -1.37 38.29
N TYR A 382 -11.55 -1.87 38.11
CA TYR A 382 -12.64 -1.16 37.45
C TYR A 382 -13.73 -0.81 38.44
N LEU A 383 -13.99 0.49 38.65
CA LEU A 383 -14.94 1.04 39.59
C LEU A 383 -16.19 1.53 38.84
N HIS A 384 -17.37 1.02 39.18
CA HIS A 384 -18.58 1.40 38.48
C HIS A 384 -19.85 1.47 39.36
N CYS A 385 -20.83 2.24 38.87
CA CYS A 385 -22.21 2.14 39.28
C CYS A 385 -23.07 1.86 38.03
N THR A 386 -24.25 2.45 37.88
CA THR A 386 -25.09 2.33 36.68
C THR A 386 -24.47 3.11 35.50
N GLY A 387 -24.49 4.43 35.55
CA GLY A 387 -23.93 5.32 34.48
C GLY A 387 -22.48 5.74 34.74
N GLY A 388 -21.88 5.32 35.86
CA GLY A 388 -20.54 5.80 36.23
C GLY A 388 -20.49 7.28 36.64
N ALA A 389 -21.64 7.93 36.84
CA ALA A 389 -21.76 9.36 37.11
C ALA A 389 -21.68 9.68 38.62
N ASP A 390 -22.71 9.35 39.38
CA ASP A 390 -22.91 9.84 40.75
C ASP A 390 -22.02 9.14 41.79
N ARG A 391 -22.34 7.88 42.12
CA ARG A 391 -21.61 7.09 43.14
C ARG A 391 -20.15 6.89 42.74
N THR A 392 -19.93 6.50 41.52
CA THR A 392 -18.61 6.34 40.94
C THR A 392 -17.88 7.68 40.88
N GLY A 393 -18.58 8.75 40.46
CA GLY A 393 -18.06 10.12 40.44
C GLY A 393 -17.61 10.59 41.83
N THR A 394 -18.45 10.38 42.86
CA THR A 394 -18.14 10.76 44.24
C THR A 394 -16.91 10.02 44.77
N VAL A 395 -16.80 8.71 44.60
CA VAL A 395 -15.61 7.94 45.00
C VAL A 395 -14.37 8.42 44.29
N SER A 396 -14.45 8.61 42.96
CA SER A 396 -13.32 9.04 42.13
C SER A 396 -12.85 10.44 42.48
N PHE A 397 -13.78 11.38 42.67
CA PHE A 397 -13.50 12.75 43.12
C PHE A 397 -12.72 12.77 44.42
N LEU A 398 -13.26 12.05 45.42
CA LEU A 398 -12.63 11.97 46.75
C LEU A 398 -11.26 11.29 46.70
N LEU A 399 -11.08 10.25 45.88
CA LEU A 399 -9.79 9.59 45.72
C LEU A 399 -8.76 10.55 45.15
N ASN A 400 -9.09 11.21 44.06
CA ASN A 400 -8.17 12.16 43.40
C ASN A 400 -7.90 13.39 44.27
N ALA A 401 -8.89 13.87 45.04
CA ALA A 401 -8.69 14.93 46.01
C ALA A 401 -7.72 14.52 47.14
N LEU A 402 -7.83 13.29 47.65
CA LEU A 402 -6.88 12.75 48.64
C LEU A 402 -5.47 12.62 48.10
N LEU A 403 -5.30 12.38 46.78
CA LEU A 403 -4.02 12.33 46.13
C LEU A 403 -3.45 13.71 45.79
N GLY A 404 -4.19 14.82 46.04
CA GLY A 404 -3.75 16.17 45.81
C GLY A 404 -3.91 16.65 44.37
N VAL A 405 -4.82 16.09 43.62
CA VAL A 405 -5.21 16.60 42.29
C VAL A 405 -5.83 17.99 42.44
N SER A 406 -5.55 18.90 41.51
CA SER A 406 -6.04 20.28 41.56
C SER A 406 -7.58 20.34 41.51
N GLU A 407 -8.19 21.35 42.16
CA GLU A 407 -9.63 21.58 42.16
C GLU A 407 -10.17 21.67 40.70
N THR A 408 -9.46 22.39 39.83
CA THR A 408 -9.82 22.53 38.41
C THR A 408 -9.90 21.15 37.71
N ASP A 409 -8.89 20.30 37.92
CA ASP A 409 -8.88 18.96 37.32
C ASP A 409 -9.96 18.06 37.91
N LEU A 410 -10.20 18.16 39.22
CA LEU A 410 -11.30 17.41 39.90
C LEU A 410 -12.65 17.78 39.31
N VAL A 411 -12.94 19.08 39.17
CA VAL A 411 -14.20 19.56 38.60
C VAL A 411 -14.34 19.13 37.16
N LYS A 412 -13.31 19.32 36.33
CA LYS A 412 -13.34 18.93 34.92
C LYS A 412 -13.47 17.41 34.71
N ASP A 413 -12.84 16.60 35.55
CA ASP A 413 -13.06 15.13 35.49
C ASP A 413 -14.48 14.79 35.86
N TYR A 414 -15.04 15.42 36.92
CA TYR A 414 -16.39 15.14 37.36
C TYR A 414 -17.43 15.53 36.31
N GLU A 415 -17.37 16.76 35.82
CA GLU A 415 -18.26 17.32 34.81
C GLU A 415 -18.15 16.66 33.45
N TYR A 416 -17.02 15.98 33.14
CA TYR A 416 -16.85 15.23 31.92
C TYR A 416 -17.98 14.23 31.67
N THR A 417 -18.61 13.75 32.70
CA THR A 417 -19.79 12.87 32.61
C THR A 417 -20.93 13.48 31.78
N SER A 418 -21.03 14.81 31.70
CA SER A 418 -22.04 15.51 30.90
C SER A 418 -21.88 15.25 29.40
N PHE A 419 -20.69 14.96 28.89
CA PHE A 419 -20.45 14.59 27.48
C PHE A 419 -21.06 13.23 27.12
N TYR A 420 -21.28 12.36 28.09
CA TYR A 420 -22.03 11.10 27.93
C TYR A 420 -23.55 11.30 28.06
N SER A 421 -23.98 12.11 28.99
CA SER A 421 -25.37 12.19 29.43
C SER A 421 -26.09 13.51 29.11
N CYS A 422 -25.47 14.39 28.30
CA CYS A 422 -26.09 15.65 27.94
C CYS A 422 -27.38 15.40 27.14
N PRO A 423 -28.50 15.95 27.54
CA PRO A 423 -29.72 15.89 26.72
C PRO A 423 -29.52 16.66 25.43
N ALA A 424 -29.97 16.07 24.32
CA ALA A 424 -29.94 16.68 22.98
C ALA A 424 -30.85 17.92 22.91
#